data_26bce7389015265a2873f53790d929c9
#
_entry.id   26bce7389015265a2873f53790d929c9
#
_cell.length_a   1.000
_cell.length_b   1.000
_cell.length_c   1.000
_cell.angle_alpha   90.00
_cell.angle_beta   90.00
_cell.angle_gamma   90.00
#
_symmetry.space_group_name_H-M   'P 1'
#
loop_
_entity.id
_entity.type
_entity.pdbx_description
1 polymer ?
#
loop_
_entity_poly.entity_id
_entity_poly.type
_entity_poly.pdbx_seq_one_letter_code
_entity_poly.pdbx_strand_id
1 'polypeptide(L)'
;TLTCAAAVYQGEPQSGREFWLAGAEGLTVRPRRTGDRLERPGPPGRTVKKIMIDQKLPRHLRDTVPVLDSGGRVAAVAGLGPDAAFLPRLGEPCWHITAKRKGEYFMLEKDIQEILFSEEQLAQRVKEIAGEINRDYVGQEIMLVSVLRGSFVFMADLCRRIDLPCTVDFMAVSSYGGGTSSSGQVQITKDLSSDITGKNIIVVEDILDSGNTLSYLLKVLEQRSPASIRLCTLLDKPERRVKPVEVHYSGFTIPDAFV
;
A
#
# COMPACT_ATOMS: atom_id res chain seq x y z
N THR A 1 -11.22 -13.62 13.18
CA THR A 1 -12.54 -13.64 13.83
C THR A 1 -13.58 -14.06 12.81
N LEU A 2 -14.48 -14.96 13.20
CA LEU A 2 -15.70 -15.29 12.45
C LEU A 2 -16.88 -14.73 13.22
N THR A 3 -17.76 -14.03 12.54
CA THR A 3 -19.08 -13.64 13.06
C THR A 3 -20.16 -14.36 12.28
N CYS A 4 -21.24 -14.74 12.96
CA CYS A 4 -22.36 -15.47 12.40
C CYS A 4 -23.64 -14.83 12.88
N ALA A 5 -24.55 -14.50 11.98
CA ALA A 5 -25.86 -13.94 12.28
C ALA A 5 -26.93 -14.62 11.43
N ALA A 6 -28.13 -14.81 12.01
CA ALA A 6 -29.27 -15.26 11.24
C ALA A 6 -29.72 -14.17 10.27
N ALA A 7 -30.03 -14.53 9.04
CA ALA A 7 -30.43 -13.63 7.97
C ALA A 7 -31.42 -14.30 7.01
N VAL A 8 -31.99 -13.49 6.11
CA VAL A 8 -32.72 -13.96 4.93
C VAL A 8 -31.95 -13.48 3.71
N TYR A 9 -31.57 -14.38 2.82
CA TYR A 9 -30.75 -14.06 1.67
C TYR A 9 -31.49 -13.20 0.66
N GLN A 10 -30.91 -12.05 0.32
CA GLN A 10 -31.52 -11.07 -0.60
C GLN A 10 -30.78 -11.00 -1.96
N GLY A 11 -29.88 -11.95 -2.23
CA GLY A 11 -29.13 -12.01 -3.49
C GLY A 11 -27.76 -11.34 -3.44
N GLU A 12 -27.21 -11.11 -2.26
CA GLU A 12 -25.91 -10.49 -2.07
C GLU A 12 -24.78 -11.37 -2.65
N PRO A 13 -23.70 -10.77 -3.17
CA PRO A 13 -22.61 -11.53 -3.78
C PRO A 13 -21.83 -12.33 -2.74
N GLN A 14 -21.57 -13.59 -3.05
CA GLN A 14 -20.74 -14.47 -2.22
C GLN A 14 -19.26 -14.14 -2.40
N SER A 15 -18.52 -14.07 -1.31
CA SER A 15 -17.06 -13.87 -1.32
C SER A 15 -16.34 -14.83 -0.37
N GLY A 16 -15.02 -14.83 -0.35
CA GLY A 16 -14.26 -15.61 0.63
C GLY A 16 -14.34 -15.04 2.05
N ARG A 17 -14.73 -13.77 2.20
CA ARG A 17 -14.75 -13.06 3.49
C ARG A 17 -16.15 -12.78 4.00
N GLU A 18 -17.11 -12.74 3.12
CA GLU A 18 -18.51 -12.50 3.44
C GLU A 18 -19.36 -13.40 2.56
N PHE A 19 -20.15 -14.26 3.20
CA PHE A 19 -20.94 -15.27 2.52
C PHE A 19 -22.12 -15.73 3.37
N TRP A 20 -23.10 -16.33 2.70
CA TRP A 20 -24.34 -16.82 3.30
C TRP A 20 -24.43 -18.32 3.11
N LEU A 21 -24.89 -19.05 4.15
CA LEU A 21 -25.04 -20.50 4.17
C LEU A 21 -26.47 -20.88 4.50
N ALA A 22 -27.13 -21.65 3.65
CA ALA A 22 -28.42 -22.27 3.92
C ALA A 22 -28.24 -23.76 4.21
N GLY A 23 -29.20 -24.36 4.93
CA GLY A 23 -29.21 -25.81 5.26
C GLY A 23 -28.03 -26.27 6.11
N ALA A 24 -27.31 -25.36 6.73
CA ALA A 24 -26.16 -25.67 7.57
C ALA A 24 -26.59 -25.78 9.04
N GLU A 25 -26.99 -26.97 9.45
CA GLU A 25 -27.32 -27.27 10.85
C GLU A 25 -26.06 -27.65 11.63
N GLY A 26 -26.01 -27.27 12.93
CA GLY A 26 -24.92 -27.64 13.82
C GLY A 26 -23.55 -27.14 13.35
N LEU A 27 -23.47 -25.93 12.80
CA LEU A 27 -22.22 -25.34 12.34
C LEU A 27 -21.16 -25.32 13.44
N THR A 28 -20.03 -25.93 13.16
CA THR A 28 -18.84 -25.90 14.01
C THR A 28 -17.65 -25.34 13.26
N VAL A 29 -16.71 -24.76 13.99
CA VAL A 29 -15.47 -24.22 13.42
C VAL A 29 -14.32 -25.13 13.83
N ARG A 30 -13.55 -25.59 12.86
CA ARG A 30 -12.39 -26.45 13.08
C ARG A 30 -11.20 -26.09 12.18
N PRO A 31 -9.98 -26.54 12.53
CA PRO A 31 -8.86 -26.52 11.60
C PRO A 31 -9.12 -27.38 10.35
N ARG A 32 -8.42 -27.06 9.27
CA ARG A 32 -8.43 -27.88 8.06
C ARG A 32 -7.92 -29.30 8.34
N ARG A 33 -8.55 -30.29 7.71
CA ARG A 33 -8.12 -31.71 7.71
C ARG A 33 -7.62 -32.11 6.33
N THR A 34 -6.78 -33.14 6.30
CA THR A 34 -6.38 -33.75 5.02
C THR A 34 -7.61 -34.40 4.37
N GLY A 35 -7.82 -34.13 3.10
CA GLY A 35 -8.99 -34.64 2.39
C GLY A 35 -10.20 -33.70 2.34
N ASP A 36 -10.22 -32.61 3.12
CA ASP A 36 -11.29 -31.60 3.02
C ASP A 36 -11.47 -31.15 1.57
N ARG A 37 -12.71 -31.18 1.10
CA ARG A 37 -13.11 -30.76 -0.25
C ARG A 37 -14.08 -29.59 -0.14
N LEU A 38 -14.03 -28.71 -1.13
CA LEU A 38 -14.92 -27.58 -1.29
C LEU A 38 -15.38 -27.55 -2.75
N GLU A 39 -16.67 -27.73 -2.97
CA GLU A 39 -17.27 -27.64 -4.30
C GLU A 39 -17.59 -26.18 -4.60
N ARG A 40 -17.12 -25.72 -5.74
CA ARG A 40 -17.31 -24.35 -6.24
C ARG A 40 -17.70 -24.39 -7.71
N PRO A 41 -18.32 -23.33 -8.26
CA PRO A 41 -18.48 -23.21 -9.70
C PRO A 41 -17.12 -23.39 -10.40
N GLY A 42 -17.02 -24.35 -11.32
CA GLY A 42 -15.78 -24.73 -12.03
C GLY A 42 -15.51 -26.23 -11.99
N PRO A 43 -14.26 -26.66 -12.24
CA PRO A 43 -13.92 -28.10 -12.23
C PRO A 43 -14.24 -28.74 -10.88
N PRO A 44 -14.99 -29.87 -10.88
CA PRO A 44 -15.47 -30.51 -9.64
C PRO A 44 -14.35 -31.11 -8.80
N GLY A 45 -14.61 -31.26 -7.51
CA GLY A 45 -13.85 -32.13 -6.59
C GLY A 45 -12.47 -31.63 -6.17
N ARG A 46 -12.24 -30.32 -6.11
CA ARG A 46 -10.95 -29.81 -5.62
C ARG A 46 -10.82 -29.92 -4.11
N THR A 47 -9.66 -30.39 -3.63
CA THR A 47 -9.34 -30.33 -2.21
C THR A 47 -9.10 -28.87 -1.78
N VAL A 48 -9.49 -28.54 -0.56
CA VAL A 48 -9.24 -27.24 0.07
C VAL A 48 -7.75 -26.86 -0.04
N LYS A 49 -6.84 -27.85 0.19
CA LYS A 49 -5.39 -27.64 0.03
C LYS A 49 -5.02 -27.16 -1.37
N LYS A 50 -5.57 -27.77 -2.43
CA LYS A 50 -5.27 -27.38 -3.82
C LYS A 50 -5.77 -25.98 -4.14
N ILE A 51 -6.99 -25.64 -3.68
CA ILE A 51 -7.54 -24.30 -3.85
C ILE A 51 -6.66 -23.24 -3.18
N MET A 52 -6.17 -23.51 -1.96
CA MET A 52 -5.27 -22.61 -1.23
C MET A 52 -3.92 -22.41 -1.95
N ILE A 53 -3.40 -23.47 -2.60
CA ILE A 53 -2.16 -23.39 -3.39
C ILE A 53 -2.40 -22.52 -4.65
N ASP A 54 -3.47 -22.76 -5.36
CA ASP A 54 -3.84 -22.02 -6.57
C ASP A 54 -4.04 -20.52 -6.27
N GLN A 55 -4.58 -20.20 -5.10
CA GLN A 55 -4.71 -18.83 -4.58
C GLN A 55 -3.43 -18.27 -3.94
N LYS A 56 -2.30 -18.96 -4.06
CA LYS A 56 -0.98 -18.55 -3.53
C LYS A 56 -0.97 -18.29 -2.02
N LEU A 57 -1.86 -18.93 -1.25
CA LEU A 57 -1.85 -18.79 0.20
C LEU A 57 -0.53 -19.36 0.77
N PRO A 58 0.23 -18.59 1.59
CA PRO A 58 1.48 -19.05 2.18
C PRO A 58 1.32 -20.34 2.98
N ARG A 59 2.30 -21.25 2.91
CA ARG A 59 2.22 -22.60 3.50
C ARG A 59 1.91 -22.56 5.01
N HIS A 60 2.54 -21.68 5.76
CA HIS A 60 2.38 -21.55 7.21
C HIS A 60 0.97 -21.08 7.63
N LEU A 61 0.20 -20.48 6.73
CA LEU A 61 -1.16 -20.03 7.00
C LEU A 61 -2.23 -21.07 6.67
N ARG A 62 -1.91 -22.10 5.84
CA ARG A 62 -2.93 -23.04 5.34
C ARG A 62 -3.56 -23.90 6.41
N ASP A 63 -2.83 -24.21 7.47
CA ASP A 63 -3.30 -25.06 8.55
C ASP A 63 -4.05 -24.27 9.64
N THR A 64 -3.98 -22.92 9.60
CA THR A 64 -4.68 -22.04 10.54
C THR A 64 -5.99 -21.47 9.99
N VAL A 65 -6.30 -21.74 8.70
CA VAL A 65 -7.54 -21.25 8.09
C VAL A 65 -8.75 -21.98 8.69
N PRO A 66 -9.74 -21.25 9.24
CA PRO A 66 -10.93 -21.84 9.80
C PRO A 66 -11.79 -22.51 8.72
N VAL A 67 -12.22 -23.74 8.99
CA VAL A 67 -13.20 -24.50 8.21
C VAL A 67 -14.50 -24.52 8.99
N LEU A 68 -15.59 -24.11 8.35
CA LEU A 68 -16.94 -24.27 8.86
C LEU A 68 -17.44 -25.65 8.43
N ASP A 69 -17.79 -26.45 9.41
CA ASP A 69 -18.23 -27.86 9.24
C ASP A 69 -19.69 -27.99 9.64
N SER A 70 -20.48 -28.61 8.80
CA SER A 70 -21.87 -28.99 9.11
C SER A 70 -22.03 -30.49 8.96
N GLY A 71 -22.22 -31.19 10.07
CA GLY A 71 -22.42 -32.63 10.08
C GLY A 71 -21.28 -33.47 9.47
N GLY A 72 -20.01 -33.01 9.57
CA GLY A 72 -18.84 -33.70 9.03
C GLY A 72 -18.54 -33.30 7.58
N ARG A 73 -19.31 -32.41 6.97
CA ARG A 73 -19.10 -31.86 5.65
C ARG A 73 -18.61 -30.42 5.72
N VAL A 74 -17.66 -30.06 4.86
CA VAL A 74 -17.19 -28.67 4.74
C VAL A 74 -18.31 -27.80 4.17
N ALA A 75 -18.85 -26.88 4.98
CA ALA A 75 -19.87 -25.94 4.54
C ALA A 75 -19.25 -24.68 3.94
N ALA A 76 -18.11 -24.24 4.51
CA ALA A 76 -17.35 -23.12 3.98
C ALA A 76 -15.91 -23.14 4.50
N VAL A 77 -15.05 -22.36 3.87
CA VAL A 77 -13.68 -22.11 4.32
C VAL A 77 -13.44 -20.61 4.35
N ALA A 78 -13.01 -20.08 5.49
CA ALA A 78 -12.71 -18.66 5.63
C ALA A 78 -11.63 -18.22 4.62
N GLY A 79 -11.90 -17.14 3.89
CA GLY A 79 -11.03 -16.67 2.81
C GLY A 79 -11.22 -17.38 1.47
N LEU A 80 -11.92 -18.52 1.45
CA LEU A 80 -12.26 -19.23 0.20
C LEU A 80 -13.76 -19.11 -0.14
N GLY A 81 -14.63 -18.99 0.85
CA GLY A 81 -16.08 -18.90 0.68
C GLY A 81 -16.82 -20.22 0.88
N PRO A 82 -18.11 -20.26 0.53
CA PRO A 82 -18.99 -21.40 0.77
C PRO A 82 -18.82 -22.55 -0.22
N ASP A 83 -19.20 -23.74 0.19
CA ASP A 83 -19.44 -24.90 -0.67
C ASP A 83 -20.75 -24.70 -1.45
N ALA A 84 -20.78 -25.14 -2.69
CA ALA A 84 -21.92 -24.96 -3.59
C ALA A 84 -23.22 -25.57 -3.06
N ALA A 85 -23.13 -26.63 -2.23
CA ALA A 85 -24.29 -27.29 -1.66
C ALA A 85 -24.97 -26.49 -0.54
N PHE A 86 -24.30 -25.50 0.00
CA PHE A 86 -24.80 -24.66 1.10
C PHE A 86 -25.16 -23.22 0.63
N LEU A 87 -25.18 -22.99 -0.67
CA LEU A 87 -25.58 -21.69 -1.21
C LEU A 87 -27.08 -21.46 -1.01
N PRO A 88 -27.50 -20.32 -0.42
CA PRO A 88 -28.92 -20.02 -0.23
C PRO A 88 -29.59 -19.61 -1.54
N ARG A 89 -30.90 -19.82 -1.62
CA ARG A 89 -31.78 -19.25 -2.64
C ARG A 89 -32.35 -17.91 -2.18
N LEU A 90 -32.74 -17.09 -3.11
CA LEU A 90 -33.38 -15.80 -2.79
C LEU A 90 -34.58 -15.99 -1.86
N GLY A 91 -34.62 -15.25 -0.77
CA GLY A 91 -35.65 -15.34 0.28
C GLY A 91 -35.48 -16.51 1.26
N GLU A 92 -34.44 -17.31 1.14
CA GLU A 92 -34.19 -18.45 2.03
C GLU A 92 -33.58 -18.01 3.37
N PRO A 93 -34.05 -18.54 4.52
CA PRO A 93 -33.37 -18.35 5.80
C PRO A 93 -31.95 -18.92 5.75
N CYS A 94 -30.99 -18.17 6.22
CA CYS A 94 -29.58 -18.52 6.11
C CYS A 94 -28.75 -17.96 7.28
N TRP A 95 -27.51 -18.40 7.33
CA TRP A 95 -26.49 -17.79 8.19
C TRP A 95 -25.64 -16.83 7.39
N HIS A 96 -25.62 -15.57 7.79
CA HIS A 96 -24.66 -14.57 7.28
C HIS A 96 -23.35 -14.72 8.05
N ILE A 97 -22.28 -15.04 7.33
CA ILE A 97 -20.95 -15.27 7.87
C ILE A 97 -20.01 -14.19 7.39
N THR A 98 -19.34 -13.52 8.33
CA THR A 98 -18.24 -12.61 8.01
C THR A 98 -16.93 -13.16 8.57
N ALA A 99 -15.95 -13.37 7.71
CA ALA A 99 -14.62 -13.84 8.07
C ALA A 99 -13.64 -12.69 8.06
N LYS A 100 -13.32 -12.13 9.23
CA LYS A 100 -12.28 -11.11 9.39
C LYS A 100 -10.99 -11.78 9.84
N ARG A 101 -9.90 -11.56 9.13
CA ARG A 101 -8.57 -12.00 9.57
C ARG A 101 -8.19 -11.19 10.81
N LYS A 102 -7.78 -11.86 11.87
CA LYS A 102 -7.23 -11.16 13.03
C LYS A 102 -5.93 -10.50 12.55
N GLY A 103 -5.95 -9.18 12.35
CA GLY A 103 -4.78 -8.41 11.94
C GLY A 103 -4.87 -7.60 10.63
N GLU A 104 -5.90 -7.77 9.78
CA GLU A 104 -5.92 -7.04 8.50
C GLU A 104 -6.43 -5.59 8.58
N TYR A 105 -7.13 -5.21 9.67
CA TYR A 105 -7.55 -3.82 9.90
C TYR A 105 -7.23 -3.29 11.30
N PHE A 106 -6.91 -4.17 12.25
CA PHE A 106 -6.72 -3.79 13.66
C PHE A 106 -5.24 -3.62 14.08
N MET A 107 -4.28 -4.11 13.27
CA MET A 107 -2.87 -3.92 13.63
C MET A 107 -2.38 -2.51 13.29
N LEU A 108 -2.80 -1.95 12.15
CA LEU A 108 -2.40 -0.58 11.81
C LEU A 108 -2.93 0.45 12.81
N GLU A 109 -4.20 0.37 13.22
CA GLU A 109 -4.76 1.35 14.19
C GLU A 109 -4.16 1.20 15.60
N LYS A 110 -3.78 -0.01 16.01
CA LYS A 110 -3.15 -0.24 17.33
C LYS A 110 -1.66 0.10 17.35
N ASP A 111 -1.02 0.05 16.18
CA ASP A 111 0.40 0.37 16.03
C ASP A 111 0.61 1.86 15.66
N ILE A 112 -0.47 2.57 15.32
CA ILE A 112 -0.45 4.03 15.11
C ILE A 112 -0.65 4.72 16.44
N GLN A 113 0.35 5.47 16.87
CA GLN A 113 0.28 6.27 18.08
C GLN A 113 -0.61 7.51 17.87
N GLU A 114 -0.47 8.15 16.71
CA GLU A 114 -1.18 9.37 16.36
C GLU A 114 -1.30 9.50 14.85
N ILE A 115 -2.41 10.08 14.37
CA ILE A 115 -2.58 10.52 12.99
C ILE A 115 -2.16 11.98 12.90
N LEU A 116 -1.01 12.26 12.30
CA LEU A 116 -0.50 13.62 12.17
C LEU A 116 -1.31 14.46 11.18
N PHE A 117 -1.71 13.86 10.06
CA PHE A 117 -2.47 14.54 8.99
C PHE A 117 -3.53 13.62 8.42
N SER A 118 -4.74 14.15 8.20
CA SER A 118 -5.80 13.43 7.51
C SER A 118 -5.53 13.36 5.99
N GLU A 119 -6.26 12.46 5.30
CA GLU A 119 -6.19 12.34 3.84
C GLU A 119 -6.56 13.67 3.16
N GLU A 120 -7.56 14.38 3.68
CA GLU A 120 -8.00 15.66 3.14
C GLU A 120 -6.94 16.75 3.31
N GLN A 121 -6.26 16.79 4.47
CA GLN A 121 -5.16 17.73 4.72
C GLN A 121 -4.00 17.47 3.75
N LEU A 122 -3.62 16.20 3.57
CA LEU A 122 -2.58 15.81 2.60
C LEU A 122 -2.98 16.20 1.18
N ALA A 123 -4.20 15.86 0.74
CA ALA A 123 -4.70 16.17 -0.59
C ALA A 123 -4.74 17.69 -0.86
N GLN A 124 -5.17 18.48 0.12
CA GLN A 124 -5.21 19.94 0.03
C GLN A 124 -3.79 20.52 -0.08
N ARG A 125 -2.86 20.07 0.77
CA ARG A 125 -1.48 20.58 0.73
C ARG A 125 -0.76 20.25 -0.57
N VAL A 126 -0.94 19.03 -1.10
CA VAL A 126 -0.39 18.63 -2.41
C VAL A 126 -0.95 19.52 -3.53
N LYS A 127 -2.23 19.88 -3.46
CA LYS A 127 -2.84 20.83 -4.42
C LYS A 127 -2.21 22.23 -4.33
N GLU A 128 -1.93 22.71 -3.13
CA GLU A 128 -1.26 24.01 -2.91
C GLU A 128 0.15 24.02 -3.47
N ILE A 129 0.96 22.96 -3.17
CA ILE A 129 2.31 22.80 -3.71
C ILE A 129 2.29 22.77 -5.25
N ALA A 130 1.38 22.02 -5.85
CA ALA A 130 1.24 22.00 -7.30
C ALA A 130 0.91 23.39 -7.86
N GLY A 131 0.03 24.14 -7.17
CA GLY A 131 -0.27 25.53 -7.52
C GLY A 131 0.94 26.48 -7.41
N GLU A 132 1.81 26.29 -6.42
CA GLU A 132 3.07 27.03 -6.30
C GLU A 132 4.00 26.72 -7.49
N ILE A 133 4.19 25.43 -7.80
CA ILE A 133 5.01 24.98 -8.93
C ILE A 133 4.45 25.50 -10.26
N ASN A 134 3.14 25.40 -10.48
CA ASN A 134 2.50 25.88 -11.71
C ASN A 134 2.71 27.39 -11.91
N ARG A 135 2.70 28.19 -10.85
CA ARG A 135 3.00 29.65 -10.93
C ARG A 135 4.47 29.93 -11.22
N ASP A 136 5.38 29.21 -10.55
CA ASP A 136 6.83 29.47 -10.67
C ASP A 136 7.38 29.11 -12.05
N TYR A 137 6.74 28.14 -12.73
CA TYR A 137 7.21 27.63 -14.03
C TYR A 137 6.22 27.89 -15.17
N VAL A 138 5.42 28.96 -15.08
CA VAL A 138 4.51 29.35 -16.19
C VAL A 138 5.28 29.44 -17.51
N GLY A 139 4.80 28.73 -18.53
CA GLY A 139 5.38 28.70 -19.88
C GLY A 139 6.68 27.90 -20.00
N GLN A 140 7.06 27.16 -18.99
CA GLN A 140 8.25 26.32 -18.99
C GLN A 140 7.85 24.82 -18.86
N GLU A 141 8.72 23.97 -19.38
CA GLU A 141 8.64 22.52 -19.15
C GLU A 141 9.43 22.17 -17.89
N ILE A 142 8.92 21.22 -17.11
CA ILE A 142 9.56 20.71 -15.91
C ILE A 142 9.73 19.20 -15.98
N MET A 143 10.70 18.68 -15.22
CA MET A 143 10.90 17.28 -15.00
C MET A 143 10.83 16.98 -13.51
N LEU A 144 9.88 16.13 -13.11
CA LEU A 144 9.80 15.64 -11.76
C LEU A 144 10.68 14.39 -11.61
N VAL A 145 11.55 14.40 -10.62
CA VAL A 145 12.44 13.27 -10.30
C VAL A 145 12.13 12.75 -8.91
N SER A 146 11.55 11.56 -8.82
CA SER A 146 11.22 10.92 -7.55
C SER A 146 12.35 10.02 -7.08
N VAL A 147 12.65 10.07 -5.77
CA VAL A 147 13.63 9.19 -5.14
C VAL A 147 12.91 7.95 -4.58
N LEU A 148 13.12 6.80 -5.20
CA LEU A 148 12.45 5.57 -4.84
C LEU A 148 12.98 5.01 -3.49
N ARG A 149 12.11 4.37 -2.66
CA ARG A 149 10.74 3.98 -2.99
C ARG A 149 9.68 4.88 -2.30
N GLY A 150 9.98 5.57 -1.22
CA GLY A 150 9.01 6.28 -0.37
C GLY A 150 8.18 7.29 -1.17
N SER A 151 8.82 8.13 -1.92
CA SER A 151 8.23 9.30 -2.58
C SER A 151 7.25 9.00 -3.73
N PHE A 152 7.10 7.73 -4.19
CA PHE A 152 6.34 7.44 -5.41
C PHE A 152 4.83 7.78 -5.29
N VAL A 153 4.23 7.61 -4.09
CA VAL A 153 2.81 7.96 -3.86
C VAL A 153 2.63 9.47 -3.92
N PHE A 154 3.48 10.22 -3.20
CA PHE A 154 3.47 11.68 -3.24
C PHE A 154 3.70 12.22 -4.65
N MET A 155 4.67 11.64 -5.39
CA MET A 155 4.91 11.97 -6.79
C MET A 155 3.67 11.77 -7.65
N ALA A 156 2.97 10.66 -7.50
CA ALA A 156 1.76 10.35 -8.26
C ALA A 156 0.64 11.36 -7.97
N ASP A 157 0.50 11.79 -6.74
CA ASP A 157 -0.49 12.79 -6.32
C ASP A 157 -0.11 14.19 -6.80
N LEU A 158 1.17 14.55 -6.79
CA LEU A 158 1.67 15.82 -7.23
C LEU A 158 1.54 15.96 -8.76
N CYS A 159 2.04 14.98 -9.54
CA CYS A 159 2.07 15.08 -11.00
C CYS A 159 0.66 15.19 -11.61
N ARG A 160 -0.36 14.59 -11.00
CA ARG A 160 -1.77 14.74 -11.44
C ARG A 160 -2.36 16.13 -11.23
N ARG A 161 -1.68 17.02 -10.49
CA ARG A 161 -2.10 18.39 -10.19
C ARG A 161 -1.21 19.46 -10.85
N ILE A 162 -0.20 19.00 -11.59
CA ILE A 162 0.64 19.89 -12.41
C ILE A 162 -0.06 20.13 -13.75
N ASP A 163 -0.25 21.41 -14.07
CA ASP A 163 -0.89 21.87 -15.32
C ASP A 163 0.14 22.31 -16.40
N LEU A 164 1.43 22.03 -16.15
CA LEU A 164 2.53 22.35 -17.05
C LEU A 164 2.93 21.12 -17.87
N PRO A 165 3.59 21.31 -19.04
CA PRO A 165 4.31 20.23 -19.69
C PRO A 165 5.29 19.60 -18.71
N CYS A 166 5.06 18.34 -18.36
CA CYS A 166 5.77 17.66 -17.29
C CYS A 166 6.21 16.26 -17.71
N THR A 167 7.48 15.95 -17.51
CA THR A 167 8.03 14.62 -17.61
C THR A 167 8.36 14.06 -16.23
N VAL A 168 8.36 12.73 -16.08
CA VAL A 168 8.62 12.05 -14.81
C VAL A 168 9.73 11.03 -14.99
N ASP A 169 10.70 11.02 -14.07
CA ASP A 169 11.72 9.97 -13.96
C ASP A 169 11.98 9.62 -12.50
N PHE A 170 12.75 8.57 -12.28
CA PHE A 170 12.98 8.00 -10.97
C PHE A 170 14.46 7.70 -10.74
N MET A 171 14.92 8.00 -9.54
CA MET A 171 16.23 7.57 -9.04
C MET A 171 16.03 6.61 -7.85
N ALA A 172 17.00 5.75 -7.62
CA ALA A 172 17.06 4.96 -6.41
C ALA A 172 18.45 4.96 -5.82
N VAL A 173 18.51 5.04 -4.52
CA VAL A 173 19.76 5.01 -3.77
C VAL A 173 19.73 3.94 -2.70
N SER A 174 20.90 3.41 -2.36
CA SER A 174 21.11 2.57 -1.19
C SER A 174 22.19 3.19 -0.29
N SER A 175 21.99 3.12 1.01
CA SER A 175 23.07 3.35 1.97
C SER A 175 23.89 2.07 2.13
N TYR A 176 25.16 2.09 1.81
CA TYR A 176 26.04 0.93 2.00
C TYR A 176 26.41 0.82 3.49
N GLY A 177 26.02 -0.32 4.10
CA GLY A 177 26.44 -0.68 5.46
C GLY A 177 25.31 -1.35 6.24
N GLY A 178 25.24 -2.69 6.23
CA GLY A 178 24.35 -3.51 7.08
C GLY A 178 24.82 -3.62 8.54
N GLY A 179 25.42 -2.55 9.11
CA GLY A 179 25.89 -2.50 10.48
C GLY A 179 25.48 -1.21 11.17
N THR A 180 25.54 -1.19 12.49
CA THR A 180 25.16 -0.09 13.38
C THR A 180 25.97 1.21 13.22
N SER A 181 26.93 1.26 12.28
CA SER A 181 27.64 2.46 11.84
C SER A 181 27.53 2.58 10.32
N SER A 182 26.66 3.45 9.83
CA SER A 182 26.58 3.81 8.41
C SER A 182 27.87 4.55 8.02
N SER A 183 28.63 4.04 7.06
CA SER A 183 29.82 4.71 6.48
C SER A 183 29.48 6.01 5.73
N GLY A 184 28.18 6.39 5.68
CA GLY A 184 27.72 7.60 5.01
C GLY A 184 27.85 7.58 3.48
N GLN A 185 28.29 6.49 2.89
CA GLN A 185 28.38 6.38 1.42
C GLN A 185 27.00 6.04 0.83
N VAL A 186 26.51 6.94 0.01
CA VAL A 186 25.28 6.77 -0.77
C VAL A 186 25.66 6.26 -2.15
N GLN A 187 25.04 5.16 -2.57
CA GLN A 187 25.22 4.59 -3.91
C GLN A 187 23.92 4.71 -4.71
N ILE A 188 24.04 5.23 -5.93
CA ILE A 188 22.92 5.24 -6.88
C ILE A 188 22.75 3.82 -7.44
N THR A 189 21.59 3.20 -7.19
CA THR A 189 21.24 1.86 -7.69
C THR A 189 20.37 1.90 -8.94
N LYS A 190 19.61 3.00 -9.14
CA LYS A 190 18.96 3.34 -10.40
C LYS A 190 19.23 4.82 -10.69
N ASP A 191 19.75 5.07 -11.85
CA ASP A 191 19.96 6.43 -12.36
C ASP A 191 18.82 6.88 -13.26
N LEU A 192 18.80 8.17 -13.62
CA LEU A 192 17.85 8.76 -14.55
C LEU A 192 17.93 8.05 -15.91
N SER A 193 16.78 7.95 -16.55
CA SER A 193 16.65 7.30 -17.87
C SER A 193 16.95 8.25 -19.02
N SER A 194 16.94 9.57 -18.76
CA SER A 194 17.14 10.61 -19.76
C SER A 194 18.15 11.66 -19.30
N ASP A 195 18.76 12.36 -20.27
CA ASP A 195 19.59 13.53 -20.03
C ASP A 195 18.77 14.69 -19.46
N ILE A 196 19.35 15.38 -18.48
CA ILE A 196 18.74 16.53 -17.80
C ILE A 196 19.40 17.87 -18.11
N THR A 197 20.38 17.88 -19.02
CA THR A 197 21.07 19.12 -19.41
C THR A 197 20.06 20.16 -19.88
N GLY A 198 20.11 21.35 -19.29
CA GLY A 198 19.23 22.48 -19.62
C GLY A 198 17.76 22.31 -19.21
N LYS A 199 17.37 21.27 -18.48
CA LYS A 199 16.00 21.06 -18.01
C LYS A 199 15.77 21.67 -16.61
N ASN A 200 14.52 22.04 -16.34
CA ASN A 200 14.09 22.42 -14.99
C ASN A 200 13.71 21.16 -14.20
N ILE A 201 14.45 20.85 -13.17
CA ILE A 201 14.29 19.64 -12.37
C ILE A 201 13.63 19.98 -11.02
N ILE A 202 12.62 19.21 -10.66
CA ILE A 202 12.04 19.20 -9.31
C ILE A 202 12.25 17.82 -8.72
N VAL A 203 13.13 17.71 -7.72
CA VAL A 203 13.34 16.49 -6.96
C VAL A 203 12.20 16.34 -5.97
N VAL A 204 11.52 15.21 -5.99
CA VAL A 204 10.36 14.92 -5.15
C VAL A 204 10.71 13.84 -4.13
N GLU A 205 10.52 14.16 -2.86
CA GLU A 205 10.82 13.30 -1.71
C GLU A 205 9.65 13.27 -0.75
N ASP A 206 9.37 12.11 -0.15
CA ASP A 206 8.30 11.97 0.85
C ASP A 206 8.69 12.61 2.18
N ILE A 207 9.92 12.40 2.62
CA ILE A 207 10.42 12.91 3.90
C ILE A 207 11.86 13.39 3.80
N LEU A 208 12.11 14.59 4.23
CA LEU A 208 13.45 15.15 4.40
C LEU A 208 13.86 15.06 5.89
N ASP A 209 14.69 14.07 6.20
CA ASP A 209 15.21 13.80 7.52
C ASP A 209 16.61 14.44 7.70
N SER A 210 17.67 13.68 7.81
CA SER A 210 19.05 14.16 8.03
C SER A 210 19.63 15.01 6.89
N GLY A 211 19.08 14.87 5.70
CA GLY A 211 19.56 15.54 4.47
C GLY A 211 20.78 14.89 3.82
N ASN A 212 21.34 13.82 4.42
CA ASN A 212 22.56 13.20 3.87
C ASN A 212 22.37 12.69 2.44
N THR A 213 21.30 11.93 2.19
CA THR A 213 20.98 11.36 0.88
C THR A 213 20.70 12.43 -0.14
N LEU A 214 19.83 13.39 0.20
CA LEU A 214 19.44 14.46 -0.72
C LEU A 214 20.59 15.41 -1.03
N SER A 215 21.41 15.78 -0.04
CA SER A 215 22.61 16.60 -0.27
C SER A 215 23.59 15.94 -1.27
N TYR A 216 23.70 14.61 -1.23
CA TYR A 216 24.52 13.87 -2.23
C TYR A 216 23.85 13.87 -3.61
N LEU A 217 22.56 13.52 -3.67
CA LEU A 217 21.82 13.44 -4.94
C LEU A 217 21.77 14.78 -5.67
N LEU A 218 21.49 15.88 -4.96
CA LEU A 218 21.44 17.20 -5.54
C LEU A 218 22.79 17.57 -6.17
N LYS A 219 23.91 17.30 -5.51
CA LYS A 219 25.25 17.51 -6.08
C LYS A 219 25.52 16.70 -7.35
N VAL A 220 25.07 15.44 -7.38
CA VAL A 220 25.20 14.60 -8.57
C VAL A 220 24.36 15.13 -9.72
N LEU A 221 23.15 15.62 -9.45
CA LEU A 221 22.29 16.21 -10.47
C LEU A 221 22.82 17.56 -10.97
N GLU A 222 23.36 18.42 -10.09
CA GLU A 222 23.99 19.69 -10.44
C GLU A 222 25.15 19.52 -11.44
N GLN A 223 25.95 18.47 -11.31
CA GLN A 223 27.06 18.17 -12.22
C GLN A 223 26.61 17.83 -13.66
N ARG A 224 25.31 17.60 -13.86
CA ARG A 224 24.71 17.31 -15.18
C ARG A 224 24.14 18.57 -15.88
N SER A 225 24.47 19.72 -15.36
CA SER A 225 24.14 21.02 -15.98
C SER A 225 22.64 21.25 -16.28
N PRO A 226 21.71 20.96 -15.35
CA PRO A 226 20.31 21.35 -15.51
C PRO A 226 20.14 22.86 -15.52
N ALA A 227 19.03 23.36 -16.07
CA ALA A 227 18.70 24.77 -16.02
C ALA A 227 18.38 25.24 -14.60
N SER A 228 17.67 24.39 -13.85
CA SER A 228 17.38 24.60 -12.43
C SER A 228 17.19 23.30 -11.72
N ILE A 229 17.48 23.27 -10.41
CA ILE A 229 17.09 22.17 -9.51
C ILE A 229 16.34 22.78 -8.33
N ARG A 230 15.15 22.27 -8.06
CA ARG A 230 14.38 22.58 -6.84
C ARG A 230 14.00 21.30 -6.11
N LEU A 231 13.89 21.39 -4.79
CA LEU A 231 13.46 20.29 -3.94
C LEU A 231 12.02 20.51 -3.48
N CYS A 232 11.20 19.48 -3.65
CA CYS A 232 9.85 19.38 -3.15
C CYS A 232 9.77 18.20 -2.17
N THR A 233 9.41 18.45 -0.91
CA THR A 233 9.23 17.41 0.11
C THR A 233 7.85 17.50 0.74
N LEU A 234 7.22 16.35 0.99
CA LEU A 234 5.92 16.31 1.68
C LEU A 234 6.09 16.55 3.18
N LEU A 235 7.05 15.87 3.80
CA LEU A 235 7.34 15.98 5.23
C LEU A 235 8.77 16.50 5.44
N ASP A 236 8.92 17.52 6.27
CA ASP A 236 10.21 18.11 6.61
C ASP A 236 10.48 17.99 8.11
N LYS A 237 11.63 17.39 8.48
CA LYS A 237 12.15 17.28 9.87
C LYS A 237 13.37 18.18 10.06
N PRO A 238 13.21 19.49 10.26
CA PRO A 238 14.35 20.40 10.39
C PRO A 238 15.24 20.10 11.60
N GLU A 239 14.68 19.57 12.69
CA GLU A 239 15.41 19.24 13.91
C GLU A 239 16.44 18.10 13.73
N ARG A 240 16.21 17.20 12.77
CA ARG A 240 17.14 16.11 12.42
C ARG A 240 18.16 16.45 11.37
N ARG A 241 18.13 17.68 10.84
CA ARG A 241 18.96 18.09 9.75
C ARG A 241 20.45 18.09 10.13
N VAL A 242 21.22 17.21 9.48
CA VAL A 242 22.68 17.11 9.62
C VAL A 242 23.39 17.81 8.49
N LYS A 243 22.85 17.72 7.26
CA LYS A 243 23.36 18.40 6.07
C LYS A 243 22.38 19.48 5.63
N PRO A 244 22.85 20.73 5.38
CA PRO A 244 21.98 21.77 4.87
C PRO A 244 21.47 21.35 3.49
N VAL A 245 20.17 21.43 3.32
CA VAL A 245 19.46 21.21 2.04
C VAL A 245 18.40 22.27 1.95
N GLU A 246 18.41 23.04 0.88
CA GLU A 246 17.39 24.05 0.60
C GLU A 246 16.12 23.37 0.13
N VAL A 247 15.00 23.66 0.79
CA VAL A 247 13.67 23.15 0.43
C VAL A 247 12.91 24.29 -0.24
N HIS A 248 12.48 24.09 -1.49
CA HIS A 248 11.76 25.09 -2.26
C HIS A 248 10.24 24.96 -2.11
N TYR A 249 9.77 23.72 -2.01
CA TYR A 249 8.36 23.39 -1.82
C TYR A 249 8.24 22.40 -0.65
N SER A 250 7.64 22.83 0.45
CA SER A 250 7.47 22.01 1.65
C SER A 250 6.01 21.74 1.93
N GLY A 251 5.65 20.51 2.20
CA GLY A 251 4.33 20.13 2.64
C GLY A 251 4.07 20.51 4.09
N PHE A 252 4.61 19.74 5.00
CA PHE A 252 4.41 19.89 6.44
C PHE A 252 5.74 19.77 7.18
N THR A 253 5.93 20.64 8.16
CA THR A 253 7.00 20.48 9.15
C THR A 253 6.50 19.56 10.25
N ILE A 254 7.28 18.53 10.57
CA ILE A 254 6.96 17.54 11.60
C ILE A 254 8.08 17.44 12.62
N PRO A 255 7.75 17.05 13.87
CA PRO A 255 8.76 16.80 14.90
C PRO A 255 9.63 15.58 14.59
N ASP A 256 10.68 15.39 15.38
CA ASP A 256 11.53 14.19 15.30
C ASP A 256 10.80 12.97 15.88
N ALA A 257 9.81 12.49 15.16
CA ALA A 257 9.07 11.25 15.45
C ALA A 257 9.24 10.23 14.32
N PHE A 258 9.07 8.97 14.63
CA PHE A 258 9.01 7.93 13.60
C PHE A 258 7.65 7.99 12.91
N VAL A 259 7.63 8.12 11.59
CA VAL A 259 6.46 8.17 10.72
C VAL A 259 6.58 7.16 9.61
#